data_27bdf418dcf9fb81dbb29fb975371c10
#
_entry.id   27bdf418dcf9fb81dbb29fb975371c10
#
_cell.length_a   1.000
_cell.length_b   1.000
_cell.length_c   1.000
_cell.angle_alpha   90.00
_cell.angle_beta   90.00
_cell.angle_gamma   90.00
#
_symmetry.space_group_name_H-M   'P 1'
#
loop_
_entity.id
_entity.type
_entity.pdbx_description
1 polymer ?
#
loop_
_entity_poly.entity_id
_entity_poly.type
_entity_poly.pdbx_seq_one_letter_code
_entity_poly.pdbx_strand_id
1 'polypeptide(L)'
;TSAVTVVIKQLPNCDLIFTSDPAQKMRKSDATLGWSFREFINDPNHDPMWLTNIVMVKAAAQCIRAAEEFLETRGIIKTNGWVISGASKRGWTALLLGSANQTISGVKVVGLAPLVPIMPDLKKAVHRQW
;
A
#
# COMPACT_ATOMS: atom_id res chain seq x y z
N THR A 1 9.06 25.18 12.94
CA THR A 1 7.90 24.29 12.68
C THR A 1 8.34 22.87 12.99
N SER A 2 7.72 22.24 13.97
CA SER A 2 8.00 20.84 14.31
C SER A 2 7.14 19.93 13.43
N ALA A 3 7.74 18.91 12.85
CA ALA A 3 7.02 17.88 12.08
C ALA A 3 7.23 16.52 12.73
N VAL A 4 6.19 15.71 12.74
CA VAL A 4 6.26 14.33 13.16
C VAL A 4 6.43 13.45 11.92
N THR A 5 7.37 12.51 11.97
CA THR A 5 7.59 11.54 10.91
C THR A 5 7.22 10.14 11.38
N VAL A 6 6.39 9.46 10.60
CA VAL A 6 6.03 8.05 10.82
C VAL A 6 6.60 7.21 9.69
N VAL A 7 7.37 6.19 10.03
CA VAL A 7 7.97 5.27 9.06
C VAL A 7 7.28 3.90 9.17
N ILE A 8 6.52 3.54 8.12
CA ILE A 8 5.87 2.24 8.02
C ILE A 8 6.81 1.28 7.31
N LYS A 9 7.27 0.27 8.04
CA LYS A 9 8.18 -0.75 7.50
C LYS A 9 7.42 -2.00 7.08
N GLN A 10 8.03 -2.80 6.19
CA GLN A 10 7.53 -4.11 5.78
C GLN A 10 6.08 -4.08 5.24
N LEU A 11 5.83 -3.17 4.33
CA LEU A 11 4.54 -3.07 3.64
C LEU A 11 4.74 -3.28 2.10
N PRO A 12 4.34 -4.41 1.50
CA PRO A 12 3.85 -5.62 2.15
C PRO A 12 4.93 -6.25 3.03
N ASN A 13 4.49 -7.14 3.90
CA ASN A 13 5.36 -7.81 4.88
C ASN A 13 6.42 -8.70 4.21
N CYS A 14 6.98 -9.64 4.94
CA CYS A 14 7.95 -10.63 4.46
C CYS A 14 7.44 -11.43 3.25
N ASP A 15 8.19 -12.43 2.85
CA ASP A 15 7.85 -13.33 1.77
C ASP A 15 6.48 -14.00 2.00
N LEU A 16 5.66 -14.09 0.96
CA LEU A 16 4.31 -14.62 1.01
C LEU A 16 4.19 -15.87 0.14
N ILE A 17 3.41 -16.83 0.60
CA ILE A 17 2.94 -17.98 -0.17
C ILE A 17 1.41 -17.82 -0.26
N PHE A 18 0.90 -17.77 -1.48
CA PHE A 18 -0.56 -17.73 -1.70
C PHE A 18 -1.13 -19.12 -1.63
N THR A 19 -2.17 -19.29 -0.83
CA THR A 19 -2.84 -20.60 -0.68
C THR A 19 -3.48 -21.08 -1.97
N SER A 20 -3.84 -20.17 -2.86
CA SER A 20 -4.36 -20.45 -4.20
C SER A 20 -3.30 -20.90 -5.21
N ASP A 21 -2.01 -20.80 -4.86
CA ASP A 21 -0.93 -21.21 -5.76
C ASP A 21 -0.65 -22.71 -5.63
N PRO A 22 -0.95 -23.55 -6.64
CA PRO A 22 -0.65 -24.98 -6.60
C PRO A 22 0.83 -25.30 -6.41
N ALA A 23 1.72 -24.41 -6.90
CA ALA A 23 3.16 -24.57 -6.77
C ALA A 23 3.69 -24.12 -5.40
N GLN A 24 2.85 -23.56 -4.53
CA GLN A 24 3.22 -23.02 -3.21
C GLN A 24 4.50 -22.18 -3.24
N LYS A 25 4.63 -21.40 -4.30
CA LYS A 25 5.85 -20.60 -4.54
C LYS A 25 5.90 -19.41 -3.61
N MET A 26 7.02 -19.28 -2.92
CA MET A 26 7.32 -18.11 -2.12
C MET A 26 7.56 -16.88 -3.02
N ARG A 27 6.87 -15.78 -2.74
CA ARG A 27 6.97 -14.53 -3.48
C ARG A 27 7.21 -13.36 -2.57
N LYS A 28 8.01 -12.43 -3.03
CA LYS A 28 8.27 -11.17 -2.34
C LYS A 28 8.21 -9.99 -3.31
N SER A 29 7.97 -8.81 -2.76
CA SER A 29 8.05 -7.54 -3.48
C SER A 29 7.16 -7.56 -4.75
N ASP A 30 7.76 -7.34 -5.92
CA ASP A 30 7.04 -7.20 -7.18
C ASP A 30 6.46 -8.53 -7.69
N ALA A 31 7.05 -9.67 -7.29
CA ALA A 31 6.47 -10.97 -7.58
C ALA A 31 5.13 -11.20 -6.85
N THR A 32 4.99 -10.67 -5.64
CA THR A 32 3.71 -10.66 -4.91
C THR A 32 2.66 -9.82 -5.64
N LEU A 33 3.05 -8.62 -6.08
CA LEU A 33 2.18 -7.76 -6.89
C LEU A 33 1.75 -8.46 -8.20
N GLY A 34 2.71 -8.97 -8.96
CA GLY A 34 2.45 -9.66 -10.22
C GLY A 34 1.46 -10.82 -10.06
N TRP A 35 1.64 -11.64 -9.02
CA TRP A 35 0.71 -12.72 -8.72
C TRP A 35 -0.69 -12.19 -8.37
N SER A 36 -0.79 -11.17 -7.53
CA SER A 36 -2.08 -10.59 -7.15
C SER A 36 -2.86 -10.03 -8.33
N PHE A 37 -2.19 -9.40 -9.29
CA PHE A 37 -2.81 -8.97 -10.54
C PHE A 37 -3.27 -10.14 -11.41
N ARG A 38 -2.48 -11.20 -11.49
CA ARG A 38 -2.88 -12.43 -12.20
C ARG A 38 -4.15 -13.02 -11.61
N GLU A 39 -4.21 -13.18 -10.29
CA GLU A 39 -5.39 -13.72 -9.61
C GLU A 39 -6.62 -12.83 -9.83
N PHE A 40 -6.46 -11.50 -9.74
CA PHE A 40 -7.53 -10.56 -10.03
C PHE A 40 -8.07 -10.68 -11.47
N ILE A 41 -7.18 -10.82 -12.46
CA ILE A 41 -7.57 -10.94 -13.88
C ILE A 41 -8.30 -12.26 -14.12
N ASN A 42 -7.86 -13.34 -13.46
CA ASN A 42 -8.42 -14.67 -13.63
C ASN A 42 -9.67 -14.92 -12.77
N ASP A 43 -9.93 -14.09 -11.78
CA ASP A 43 -11.14 -14.18 -10.96
C ASP A 43 -12.37 -13.73 -11.78
N PRO A 44 -13.39 -14.60 -11.97
CA PRO A 44 -14.61 -14.24 -12.69
C PRO A 44 -15.34 -13.02 -12.11
N ASN A 45 -15.17 -12.77 -10.81
CA ASN A 45 -15.79 -11.65 -10.10
C ASN A 45 -14.92 -10.40 -10.12
N HIS A 46 -13.66 -10.50 -10.56
CA HIS A 46 -12.68 -9.42 -10.50
C HIS A 46 -12.62 -8.76 -9.12
N ASP A 47 -12.59 -9.55 -8.06
CA ASP A 47 -12.60 -9.05 -6.69
C ASP A 47 -11.35 -8.20 -6.44
N PRO A 48 -11.50 -6.88 -6.16
CA PRO A 48 -10.36 -6.00 -5.92
C PRO A 48 -9.55 -6.39 -4.67
N MET A 49 -10.08 -7.24 -3.81
CA MET A 49 -9.35 -7.75 -2.64
C MET A 49 -8.16 -8.63 -3.01
N TRP A 50 -8.10 -9.14 -4.23
CA TRP A 50 -6.90 -9.77 -4.76
C TRP A 50 -5.72 -8.80 -4.88
N LEU A 51 -6.00 -7.52 -5.14
CA LEU A 51 -4.96 -6.52 -5.40
C LEU A 51 -4.20 -6.14 -4.14
N THR A 52 -2.96 -6.57 -4.05
CA THR A 52 -2.06 -6.25 -2.92
C THR A 52 -1.99 -4.74 -2.64
N ASN A 53 -2.12 -3.89 -3.67
CA ASN A 53 -2.15 -2.45 -3.53
C ASN A 53 -3.30 -1.97 -2.63
N ILE A 54 -4.48 -2.56 -2.70
CA ILE A 54 -5.63 -2.21 -1.85
C ILE A 54 -5.33 -2.55 -0.39
N VAL A 55 -4.76 -3.73 -0.16
CA VAL A 55 -4.35 -4.16 1.18
C VAL A 55 -3.27 -3.22 1.76
N MET A 56 -2.31 -2.80 0.93
CA MET A 56 -1.27 -1.85 1.33
C MET A 56 -1.85 -0.48 1.69
N VAL A 57 -2.81 0.02 0.92
CA VAL A 57 -3.51 1.29 1.21
C VAL A 57 -4.24 1.22 2.54
N LYS A 58 -4.99 0.13 2.77
CA LYS A 58 -5.69 -0.09 4.04
C LYS A 58 -4.72 -0.13 5.22
N ALA A 59 -3.62 -0.88 5.10
CA ALA A 59 -2.61 -0.96 6.14
C ALA A 59 -1.96 0.40 6.42
N ALA A 60 -1.63 1.17 5.39
CA ALA A 60 -1.07 2.51 5.54
C ALA A 60 -2.05 3.46 6.25
N ALA A 61 -3.33 3.46 5.88
CA ALA A 61 -4.36 4.25 6.54
C ALA A 61 -4.51 3.87 8.03
N GLN A 62 -4.50 2.58 8.35
CA GLN A 62 -4.56 2.11 9.73
C GLN A 62 -3.35 2.54 10.56
N CYS A 63 -2.14 2.44 9.99
CA CYS A 63 -0.91 2.88 10.67
C CYS A 63 -0.93 4.39 10.95
N ILE A 64 -1.46 5.20 10.04
CA ILE A 64 -1.59 6.64 10.25
C ILE A 64 -2.58 6.93 11.39
N ARG A 65 -3.73 6.28 11.41
CA ARG A 65 -4.71 6.44 12.49
C ARG A 65 -4.14 6.03 13.85
N ALA A 66 -3.43 4.90 13.91
CA ALA A 66 -2.76 4.48 15.14
C ALA A 66 -1.69 5.51 15.58
N ALA A 67 -1.00 6.14 14.64
CA ALA A 67 -0.06 7.21 14.95
C ALA A 67 -0.78 8.45 15.50
N GLU A 68 -1.93 8.82 14.97
CA GLU A 68 -2.75 9.94 15.47
C GLU A 68 -3.22 9.68 16.90
N GLU A 69 -3.76 8.49 17.17
CA GLU A 69 -4.15 8.07 18.51
C GLU A 69 -2.97 8.13 19.50
N PHE A 70 -1.80 7.63 19.07
CA PHE A 70 -0.59 7.68 19.91
C PHE A 70 -0.18 9.12 20.20
N LEU A 71 -0.20 10.01 19.23
CA LEU A 71 0.14 11.43 19.41
C LEU A 71 -0.83 12.13 20.38
N GLU A 72 -2.12 11.83 20.27
CA GLU A 72 -3.15 12.36 21.18
C GLU A 72 -2.90 11.90 22.63
N THR A 73 -2.56 10.62 22.85
CA THR A 73 -2.24 10.11 24.20
C THR A 73 -0.99 10.76 24.82
N ARG A 74 -0.12 11.31 24.00
CA ARG A 74 1.08 12.04 24.44
C ARG A 74 0.87 13.55 24.58
N GLY A 75 -0.37 14.03 24.41
CA GLY A 75 -0.67 15.46 24.46
C GLY A 75 -0.08 16.28 23.30
N ILE A 76 0.31 15.62 22.23
CA ILE A 76 0.80 16.29 21.02
C ILE A 76 -0.41 16.75 20.22
N ILE A 77 -0.39 18.03 19.83
CA ILE A 77 -1.49 18.68 19.12
C ILE A 77 -1.82 17.93 17.81
N LYS A 78 -3.12 17.84 17.51
CA LYS A 78 -3.63 17.25 16.26
C LYS A 78 -2.86 17.74 15.05
N THR A 79 -2.45 16.81 14.20
CA THR A 79 -1.86 17.14 12.91
C THR A 79 -2.92 17.78 12.00
N ASN A 80 -2.53 18.76 11.21
CA ASN A 80 -3.42 19.36 10.21
C ASN A 80 -3.58 18.49 8.96
N GLY A 81 -2.98 17.30 8.95
CA GLY A 81 -2.97 16.34 7.88
C GLY A 81 -1.57 15.78 7.63
N TRP A 82 -1.49 14.85 6.71
CA TRP A 82 -0.29 14.07 6.44
C TRP A 82 0.24 14.30 5.03
N VAL A 83 1.55 14.42 4.91
CA VAL A 83 2.25 14.28 3.64
C VAL A 83 2.70 12.81 3.53
N ILE A 84 2.29 12.15 2.45
CA ILE A 84 2.57 10.72 2.25
C ILE A 84 3.62 10.55 1.17
N SER A 85 4.63 9.74 1.47
CA SER A 85 5.71 9.41 0.54
C SER A 85 5.95 7.90 0.50
N GLY A 86 6.47 7.44 -0.61
CA GLY A 86 6.89 6.06 -0.79
C GLY A 86 7.54 5.85 -2.14
N ALA A 87 8.37 4.82 -2.25
CA ALA A 87 9.06 4.48 -3.49
C ALA A 87 8.49 3.18 -4.10
N SER A 88 8.50 3.09 -5.42
CA SER A 88 8.05 1.94 -6.20
C SER A 88 6.59 1.59 -5.87
N LYS A 89 6.27 0.36 -5.53
CA LYS A 89 4.92 -0.06 -5.12
C LYS A 89 4.36 0.75 -3.93
N ARG A 90 5.23 1.25 -3.05
CA ARG A 90 4.82 2.12 -1.95
C ARG A 90 4.50 3.55 -2.43
N GLY A 91 5.13 3.98 -3.53
CA GLY A 91 4.74 5.20 -4.23
C GLY A 91 3.33 5.10 -4.80
N TRP A 92 3.00 3.96 -5.40
CA TRP A 92 1.61 3.69 -5.83
C TRP A 92 0.63 3.65 -4.66
N THR A 93 1.04 3.05 -3.53
CA THR A 93 0.22 3.08 -2.31
C THR A 93 -0.03 4.51 -1.85
N ALA A 94 0.99 5.37 -1.89
CA ALA A 94 0.85 6.78 -1.53
C ALA A 94 -0.12 7.51 -2.46
N LEU A 95 -0.02 7.29 -3.78
CA LEU A 95 -0.96 7.85 -4.76
C LEU A 95 -2.39 7.39 -4.53
N LEU A 96 -2.60 6.09 -4.36
CA LEU A 96 -3.93 5.52 -4.13
C LEU A 96 -4.55 6.02 -2.82
N LEU A 97 -3.76 6.08 -1.75
CA LEU A 97 -4.24 6.60 -0.47
C LEU A 97 -4.57 8.10 -0.55
N GLY A 98 -3.75 8.87 -1.26
CA GLY A 98 -3.99 10.30 -1.47
C GLY A 98 -5.17 10.59 -2.39
N SER A 99 -5.51 9.67 -3.30
CA SER A 99 -6.69 9.75 -4.15
C SER A 99 -7.96 9.29 -3.43
N ALA A 100 -7.82 8.52 -2.36
CA ALA A 100 -8.95 8.08 -1.57
C ALA A 100 -9.51 9.27 -0.78
N ASN A 101 -10.83 9.42 -0.84
CA ASN A 101 -11.53 10.43 -0.05
C ASN A 101 -11.26 10.19 1.45
N GLN A 102 -11.08 11.26 2.21
CA GLN A 102 -10.88 11.20 3.67
C GLN A 102 -12.00 10.42 4.38
N THR A 103 -13.22 10.50 3.90
CA THR A 103 -14.36 9.73 4.42
C THR A 103 -14.15 8.22 4.28
N ILE A 104 -13.47 7.77 3.22
CA ILE A 104 -13.18 6.35 2.96
C ILE A 104 -11.93 5.90 3.71
N SER A 105 -10.86 6.68 3.64
CA SER A 105 -9.57 6.33 4.23
C SER A 105 -9.48 6.60 5.74
N GLY A 106 -10.28 7.54 6.24
CA GLY A 106 -10.17 8.08 7.59
C GLY A 106 -8.91 8.93 7.82
N VAL A 107 -8.16 9.25 6.76
CA VAL A 107 -6.88 9.97 6.82
C VAL A 107 -6.95 11.23 5.99
N LYS A 108 -6.59 12.37 6.59
CA LYS A 108 -6.46 13.64 5.89
C LYS A 108 -5.09 13.76 5.24
N VAL A 109 -5.03 13.56 3.92
CA VAL A 109 -3.82 13.74 3.12
C VAL A 109 -3.78 15.17 2.60
N VAL A 110 -2.70 15.88 2.86
CA VAL A 110 -2.47 17.30 2.44
C VAL A 110 -1.34 17.43 1.43
N GLY A 111 -0.59 16.37 1.18
CA GLY A 111 0.46 16.37 0.18
C GLY A 111 0.95 14.96 -0.16
N LEU A 112 1.52 14.83 -1.34
CA LEU A 112 2.05 13.58 -1.85
C LEU A 112 3.46 13.78 -2.43
N ALA A 113 4.36 12.86 -2.11
CA ALA A 113 5.70 12.80 -2.69
C ALA A 113 6.04 11.36 -3.12
N PRO A 114 5.30 10.80 -4.08
CA PRO A 114 5.51 9.43 -4.54
C PRO A 114 6.69 9.33 -5.51
N LEU A 115 7.49 8.28 -5.39
CA LEU A 115 8.46 7.84 -6.41
C LEU A 115 7.89 6.59 -7.08
N VAL A 116 7.23 6.75 -8.20
CA VAL A 116 6.52 5.67 -8.90
C VAL A 116 7.38 5.09 -10.02
N PRO A 117 7.49 3.77 -10.17
CA PRO A 117 8.21 3.16 -11.28
C PRO A 117 7.47 3.38 -12.60
N ILE A 118 8.21 3.31 -13.69
CA ILE A 118 7.65 3.38 -15.03
C ILE A 118 6.85 2.11 -15.33
N MET A 119 5.72 2.23 -16.00
CA MET A 119 4.80 1.13 -16.34
C MET A 119 5.44 -0.14 -16.96
N PRO A 120 6.53 -0.08 -17.75
CA PRO A 120 7.18 -1.29 -18.26
C PRO A 120 7.64 -2.28 -17.20
N ASP A 121 7.97 -1.82 -16.01
CA ASP A 121 8.46 -2.70 -14.94
C ASP A 121 7.33 -3.52 -14.33
N LEU A 122 6.13 -2.96 -14.19
CA LEU A 122 4.95 -3.72 -13.77
C LEU A 122 4.59 -4.78 -14.81
N LYS A 123 4.56 -4.43 -16.10
CA LYS A 123 4.28 -5.36 -17.20
C LYS A 123 5.23 -6.56 -17.14
N LYS A 124 6.53 -6.34 -16.94
CA LYS A 124 7.52 -7.41 -16.79
C LYS A 124 7.26 -8.25 -15.54
N ALA A 125 6.90 -7.63 -14.40
CA ALA A 125 6.63 -8.35 -13.17
C ALA A 125 5.40 -9.25 -13.31
N VAL A 126 4.32 -8.75 -13.90
CA VAL A 126 3.12 -9.54 -14.19
C VAL A 126 3.45 -10.69 -15.13
N HIS A 127 4.14 -10.41 -16.23
CA HIS A 127 4.47 -11.42 -17.26
C HIS A 127 5.27 -12.62 -16.73
N ARG A 128 6.09 -12.42 -15.70
CA ARG A 128 6.84 -13.50 -15.03
C ARG A 128 5.99 -14.41 -14.15
N GLN A 129 4.73 -14.09 -13.94
CA GLN A 129 3.81 -14.88 -13.11
C GLN A 129 2.86 -15.75 -13.95
N TRP A 130 2.83 -15.57 -15.28
CA TRP A 130 2.11 -16.44 -16.24
C TRP A 130 3.00 -17.61 -16.67
#